data_fc2fb3946d1ae19bd20ac9ddcb68f352
#
_entry.id   fc2fb3946d1ae19bd20ac9ddcb68f352
#
_cell.length_a   1.000
_cell.length_b   1.000
_cell.length_c   1.000
_cell.angle_alpha   90.00
_cell.angle_beta   90.00
_cell.angle_gamma   90.00
#
_symmetry.space_group_name_H-M   'P 1'
#
loop_
_entity.id
_entity.type
_entity.pdbx_description
1 polymer ?
#
loop_
_entity_poly.entity_id
_entity_poly.type
_entity_poly.pdbx_seq_one_letter_code
_entity_poly.pdbx_strand_id
1 'polypeptide(L)'
;RLLHGQVATSWTKATNPNRIIVVSDTVSKDELRKKLIEQAAPPGVRAHVIPLDKLVEVSKDPRFGNTKALLLFENPQDALYVIEKGVDIKELNVGSMAHSVGKVMVNNVLSMDQNDVDTYKKLRDLGVQFDVRKVAADKRADLFKLISEKQNEGLKL
;
A
#
# COMPACT_ATOMS: atom_id res chain seq x y z
N ARG A 1 -2.71 3.15 -9.87
CA ARG A 1 -3.03 1.76 -10.22
C ARG A 1 -2.66 0.83 -9.08
N LEU A 2 -3.63 0.13 -8.57
CA LEU A 2 -3.42 -0.77 -7.45
C LEU A 2 -2.93 -2.15 -7.89
N LEU A 3 -3.60 -2.74 -8.86
CA LEU A 3 -3.25 -4.07 -9.34
C LEU A 3 -3.15 -4.03 -10.86
N HIS A 4 -1.98 -4.26 -11.40
CA HIS A 4 -1.77 -4.31 -12.84
C HIS A 4 -0.49 -5.09 -13.18
N GLY A 5 -0.56 -5.79 -14.27
CA GLY A 5 0.49 -6.46 -15.02
C GLY A 5 1.74 -6.85 -14.25
N GLN A 6 2.86 -6.27 -14.65
CA GLN A 6 4.18 -6.62 -14.16
C GLN A 6 4.37 -6.42 -12.64
N VAL A 7 3.78 -5.35 -12.09
CA VAL A 7 3.89 -5.07 -10.64
C VAL A 7 3.19 -6.15 -9.84
N ALA A 8 1.95 -6.49 -10.21
CA ALA A 8 1.19 -7.55 -9.55
C ALA A 8 1.91 -8.90 -9.63
N THR A 9 2.42 -9.25 -10.81
CA THR A 9 3.14 -10.51 -11.03
C THR A 9 4.42 -10.57 -10.19
N SER A 10 5.20 -9.49 -10.17
CA SER A 10 6.45 -9.40 -9.41
C SER A 10 6.21 -9.63 -7.91
N TRP A 11 5.28 -8.90 -7.32
CA TRP A 11 5.01 -9.01 -5.89
C TRP A 11 4.34 -10.32 -5.51
N THR A 12 3.48 -10.86 -6.37
CA THR A 12 2.85 -12.16 -6.14
C THR A 12 3.90 -13.27 -6.11
N LYS A 13 4.85 -13.26 -7.03
CA LYS A 13 5.95 -14.24 -7.03
C LYS A 13 6.84 -14.12 -5.80
N ALA A 14 7.16 -12.89 -5.39
CA ALA A 14 8.06 -12.64 -4.27
C ALA A 14 7.43 -12.99 -2.92
N THR A 15 6.12 -12.80 -2.77
CA THR A 15 5.43 -12.97 -1.48
C THR A 15 4.60 -14.25 -1.39
N ASN A 16 4.26 -14.85 -2.53
CA ASN A 16 3.48 -16.09 -2.60
C ASN A 16 2.21 -16.06 -1.74
N PRO A 17 1.29 -15.10 -1.96
CA PRO A 17 0.08 -14.99 -1.18
C PRO A 17 -1.00 -15.97 -1.62
N ASN A 18 -1.93 -16.28 -0.72
CA ASN A 18 -3.16 -17.00 -1.07
C ASN A 18 -4.14 -16.07 -1.80
N ARG A 19 -4.16 -14.80 -1.39
CA ARG A 19 -5.11 -13.80 -1.89
C ARG A 19 -4.43 -12.45 -2.05
N ILE A 20 -4.95 -11.67 -2.99
CA ILE A 20 -4.62 -10.25 -3.14
C ILE A 20 -5.87 -9.48 -2.73
N ILE A 21 -5.73 -8.57 -1.79
CA ILE A 21 -6.86 -7.79 -1.27
C ILE A 21 -6.55 -6.30 -1.46
N VAL A 22 -7.33 -5.66 -2.33
CA VAL A 22 -7.33 -4.22 -2.49
C VAL A 22 -8.23 -3.64 -1.41
N VAL A 23 -7.70 -2.77 -0.57
CA VAL A 23 -8.39 -2.19 0.57
C VAL A 23 -8.61 -0.71 0.29
N SER A 24 -9.82 -0.35 -0.09
CA SER A 24 -10.16 1.02 -0.49
C SER A 24 -11.66 1.21 -0.47
N ASP A 25 -12.11 2.24 0.25
CA ASP A 25 -13.54 2.61 0.28
C ASP A 25 -13.99 3.09 -1.10
N THR A 26 -13.18 3.88 -1.77
CA THR A 26 -13.50 4.43 -3.08
C THR A 26 -13.64 3.35 -4.15
N VAL A 27 -12.64 2.47 -4.23
CA VAL A 27 -12.62 1.40 -5.24
C VAL A 27 -13.73 0.37 -4.97
N SER A 28 -14.02 0.08 -3.70
CA SER A 28 -15.05 -0.90 -3.34
C SER A 28 -16.45 -0.47 -3.78
N LYS A 29 -16.67 0.82 -3.99
CA LYS A 29 -17.95 1.39 -4.46
C LYS A 29 -18.00 1.56 -5.97
N ASP A 30 -16.90 1.39 -6.67
CA ASP A 30 -16.82 1.47 -8.13
C ASP A 30 -16.89 0.07 -8.73
N GLU A 31 -18.09 -0.33 -9.16
CA GLU A 31 -18.34 -1.69 -9.63
C GLU A 31 -17.48 -2.07 -10.85
N LEU A 32 -17.27 -1.16 -11.78
CA LEU A 32 -16.45 -1.44 -12.97
C LEU A 32 -15.00 -1.65 -12.59
N ARG A 33 -14.45 -0.73 -11.80
CA ARG A 33 -13.05 -0.78 -11.36
C ARG A 33 -12.79 -2.03 -10.51
N LYS A 34 -13.75 -2.36 -9.62
CA LYS A 34 -13.69 -3.56 -8.80
C LYS A 34 -13.59 -4.84 -9.65
N LYS A 35 -14.44 -4.95 -10.68
CA LYS A 35 -14.41 -6.10 -11.58
C LYS A 35 -13.11 -6.20 -12.36
N LEU A 36 -12.59 -5.07 -12.85
CA LEU A 36 -11.33 -5.04 -13.58
C LEU A 36 -10.16 -5.51 -12.71
N ILE A 37 -10.15 -5.11 -11.44
CA ILE A 37 -9.13 -5.53 -10.48
C ILE A 37 -9.25 -7.03 -10.19
N GLU A 38 -10.45 -7.52 -9.94
CA GLU A 38 -10.68 -8.94 -9.67
C GLU A 38 -10.22 -9.83 -10.83
N GLN A 39 -10.40 -9.36 -12.08
CA GLN A 39 -9.98 -10.07 -13.28
C GLN A 39 -8.48 -9.95 -13.58
N ALA A 40 -7.80 -8.97 -12.99
CA ALA A 40 -6.37 -8.75 -13.21
C ALA A 40 -5.48 -9.63 -12.34
N ALA A 41 -6.05 -10.48 -11.50
CA ALA A 41 -5.29 -11.35 -10.61
C ALA A 41 -4.42 -12.33 -11.42
N PRO A 42 -3.18 -12.57 -10.98
CA PRO A 42 -2.35 -13.60 -11.59
C PRO A 42 -2.97 -15.00 -11.46
N PRO A 43 -2.63 -15.94 -12.36
CA PRO A 43 -3.15 -17.31 -12.26
C PRO A 43 -2.89 -17.94 -10.89
N GLY A 44 -3.92 -18.61 -10.35
CA GLY A 44 -3.82 -19.31 -9.07
C GLY A 44 -4.02 -18.46 -7.83
N VAL A 45 -4.24 -17.17 -7.98
CA VAL A 45 -4.46 -16.25 -6.86
C VAL A 45 -5.80 -15.52 -7.05
N ARG A 46 -6.59 -15.42 -5.99
CA ARG A 46 -7.84 -14.67 -6.02
C ARG A 46 -7.60 -13.24 -5.58
N ALA A 47 -8.20 -12.29 -6.30
CA ALA A 47 -8.20 -10.88 -5.92
C ALA A 47 -9.57 -10.47 -5.42
N HIS A 48 -9.58 -9.65 -4.38
CA HIS A 48 -10.79 -9.08 -3.77
C HIS A 48 -10.61 -7.59 -3.58
N VAL A 49 -11.72 -6.86 -3.58
CA VAL A 49 -11.73 -5.43 -3.24
C VAL A 49 -12.71 -5.25 -2.09
N ILE A 50 -12.23 -4.71 -0.98
CA ILE A 50 -13.05 -4.50 0.22
C ILE A 50 -12.84 -3.10 0.79
N PRO A 51 -13.84 -2.55 1.49
CA PRO A 51 -13.66 -1.29 2.23
C PRO A 51 -12.75 -1.46 3.44
N LEU A 52 -12.25 -0.34 3.96
CA LEU A 52 -11.31 -0.34 5.10
C LEU A 52 -11.87 -1.05 6.32
N ASP A 53 -13.10 -0.75 6.70
CA ASP A 53 -13.71 -1.34 7.89
C ASP A 53 -13.92 -2.85 7.76
N LYS A 54 -14.11 -3.33 6.54
CA LYS A 54 -14.22 -4.77 6.28
C LYS A 54 -12.90 -5.48 6.56
N LEU A 55 -11.77 -4.88 6.21
CA LEU A 55 -10.47 -5.44 6.56
C LEU A 55 -10.28 -5.51 8.08
N VAL A 56 -10.67 -4.46 8.80
CA VAL A 56 -10.61 -4.45 10.27
C VAL A 56 -11.41 -5.61 10.86
N GLU A 57 -12.63 -5.81 10.37
CA GLU A 57 -13.51 -6.90 10.80
C GLU A 57 -12.88 -8.28 10.52
N VAL A 58 -12.43 -8.49 9.27
CA VAL A 58 -11.84 -9.76 8.83
C VAL A 58 -10.57 -10.09 9.60
N SER A 59 -9.76 -9.09 9.92
CA SER A 59 -8.50 -9.30 10.65
C SER A 59 -8.69 -9.88 12.05
N LYS A 60 -9.88 -9.70 12.62
CA LYS A 60 -10.24 -10.20 13.95
C LYS A 60 -10.94 -11.56 13.93
N ASP A 61 -11.24 -12.08 12.75
CA ASP A 61 -11.98 -13.33 12.57
C ASP A 61 -11.01 -14.51 12.50
N PRO A 62 -11.09 -15.48 13.44
CA PRO A 62 -10.19 -16.63 13.46
C PRO A 62 -10.22 -17.49 12.19
N ARG A 63 -11.33 -17.46 11.43
CA ARG A 63 -11.47 -18.23 10.19
C ARG A 63 -10.43 -17.83 9.14
N PHE A 64 -9.87 -16.63 9.22
CA PHE A 64 -8.89 -16.11 8.28
C PHE A 64 -7.45 -16.13 8.81
N GLY A 65 -7.21 -16.82 9.94
CA GLY A 65 -5.90 -16.87 10.58
C GLY A 65 -4.80 -17.50 9.73
N ASN A 66 -5.15 -18.40 8.81
CA ASN A 66 -4.21 -19.06 7.90
C ASN A 66 -4.13 -18.39 6.53
N THR A 67 -4.83 -17.29 6.32
CA THR A 67 -4.80 -16.56 5.06
C THR A 67 -3.55 -15.71 4.98
N LYS A 68 -2.75 -15.94 3.95
CA LYS A 68 -1.62 -15.08 3.62
C LYS A 68 -2.06 -14.13 2.51
N ALA A 69 -2.30 -12.89 2.86
CA ALA A 69 -2.83 -11.89 1.94
C ALA A 69 -1.78 -10.85 1.59
N LEU A 70 -1.70 -10.49 0.31
CA LEU A 70 -1.02 -9.29 -0.14
C LEU A 70 -2.06 -8.17 -0.12
N LEU A 71 -1.88 -7.21 0.79
CA LEU A 71 -2.78 -6.06 0.93
C LEU A 71 -2.27 -4.91 0.07
N LEU A 72 -3.17 -4.28 -0.68
CA LEU A 72 -2.85 -3.14 -1.52
C LEU A 72 -3.68 -1.93 -1.08
N PHE A 73 -3.02 -0.83 -0.79
CA PHE A 73 -3.64 0.44 -0.41
C PHE A 73 -3.34 1.50 -1.47
N GLU A 74 -4.26 2.44 -1.65
CA GLU A 74 -4.07 3.55 -2.60
C GLU A 74 -3.17 4.65 -2.05
N ASN A 75 -3.10 4.77 -0.73
CA ASN A 75 -2.40 5.86 -0.05
C ASN A 75 -2.01 5.44 1.37
N PRO A 76 -1.07 6.16 2.00
CA PRO A 76 -0.64 5.81 3.35
C PRO A 76 -1.69 6.07 4.43
N GLN A 77 -2.64 6.99 4.20
CA GLN A 77 -3.69 7.31 5.16
C GLN A 77 -4.62 6.12 5.38
N ASP A 78 -4.94 5.38 4.34
CA ASP A 78 -5.77 4.17 4.45
C ASP A 78 -5.06 3.09 5.26
N ALA A 79 -3.77 2.90 5.04
CA ALA A 79 -2.97 1.95 5.83
C ALA A 79 -2.95 2.37 7.30
N LEU A 80 -2.74 3.65 7.60
CA LEU A 80 -2.76 4.16 8.96
C LEU A 80 -4.10 3.90 9.65
N TYR A 81 -5.20 4.16 8.94
CA TYR A 81 -6.54 3.95 9.47
C TYR A 81 -6.74 2.52 9.98
N VAL A 82 -6.43 1.53 9.16
CA VAL A 82 -6.65 0.13 9.55
C VAL A 82 -5.67 -0.33 10.65
N ILE A 83 -4.44 0.15 10.63
CA ILE A 83 -3.45 -0.16 11.68
C ILE A 83 -3.89 0.42 13.02
N GLU A 84 -4.38 1.66 13.03
CA GLU A 84 -4.91 2.28 14.26
C GLU A 84 -6.14 1.54 14.80
N LYS A 85 -6.88 0.85 13.93
CA LYS A 85 -8.03 0.02 14.31
C LYS A 85 -7.64 -1.42 14.70
N GLY A 86 -6.36 -1.74 14.72
CA GLY A 86 -5.86 -3.00 15.24
C GLY A 86 -5.43 -4.03 14.20
N VAL A 87 -5.43 -3.69 12.93
CA VAL A 87 -4.87 -4.60 11.91
C VAL A 87 -3.35 -4.67 12.08
N ASP A 88 -2.82 -5.88 12.22
CA ASP A 88 -1.40 -6.10 12.48
C ASP A 88 -0.60 -6.09 11.19
N ILE A 89 -0.08 -4.92 10.84
CA ILE A 89 0.81 -4.73 9.70
C ILE A 89 2.14 -4.19 10.23
N LYS A 90 3.21 -4.94 10.03
CA LYS A 90 4.55 -4.58 10.53
C LYS A 90 5.42 -3.92 9.48
N GLU A 91 5.12 -4.14 8.22
CA GLU A 91 5.93 -3.66 7.11
C GLU A 91 5.04 -3.19 5.98
N LEU A 92 5.41 -2.05 5.38
CA LEU A 92 4.74 -1.49 4.20
C LEU A 92 5.76 -1.26 3.09
N ASN A 93 5.43 -1.75 1.91
CA ASN A 93 6.14 -1.38 0.69
C ASN A 93 5.51 -0.09 0.14
N VAL A 94 6.37 0.86 -0.23
CA VAL A 94 5.97 2.07 -0.93
C VAL A 94 6.45 1.94 -2.38
N GLY A 95 5.53 1.56 -3.26
CA GLY A 95 5.87 1.21 -4.65
C GLY A 95 5.78 2.38 -5.60
N SER A 96 4.72 3.17 -5.48
CA SER A 96 4.54 4.37 -6.27
C SER A 96 3.52 5.30 -5.63
N MET A 97 3.69 6.60 -5.86
CA MET A 97 2.76 7.64 -5.45
C MET A 97 2.68 8.67 -6.57
N ALA A 98 1.51 8.79 -7.18
CA ALA A 98 1.32 9.64 -8.36
C ALA A 98 1.58 11.11 -8.05
N HIS A 99 2.19 11.80 -9.02
CA HIS A 99 2.39 13.24 -8.91
C HIS A 99 1.09 14.00 -9.22
N SER A 100 0.86 15.05 -8.47
CA SER A 100 -0.21 16.02 -8.72
C SER A 100 0.24 17.39 -8.21
N VAL A 101 -0.53 18.43 -8.55
CA VAL A 101 -0.24 19.80 -8.09
C VAL A 101 -0.17 19.83 -6.56
N GLY A 102 0.85 20.49 -6.02
CA GLY A 102 1.06 20.61 -4.59
C GLY A 102 1.89 19.51 -3.96
N LYS A 103 2.27 18.50 -4.74
CA LYS A 103 3.14 17.42 -4.26
C LYS A 103 4.58 17.61 -4.69
N VAL A 104 5.50 17.12 -3.89
CA VAL A 104 6.94 17.13 -4.15
C VAL A 104 7.37 15.76 -4.67
N MET A 105 8.12 15.73 -5.76
CA MET A 105 8.74 14.52 -6.28
C MET A 105 9.92 14.13 -5.40
N VAL A 106 9.78 13.03 -4.67
CA VAL A 106 10.84 12.50 -3.81
C VAL A 106 11.83 11.68 -4.62
N ASN A 107 11.30 10.93 -5.59
CA ASN A 107 12.08 10.26 -6.63
C ASN A 107 11.21 10.16 -7.89
N ASN A 108 11.63 9.36 -8.87
CA ASN A 108 10.91 9.26 -10.15
C ASN A 108 9.56 8.52 -10.07
N VAL A 109 9.24 7.88 -8.96
CA VAL A 109 7.98 7.14 -8.77
C VAL A 109 7.18 7.60 -7.56
N LEU A 110 7.76 8.40 -6.66
CA LEU A 110 7.11 8.87 -5.45
C LEU A 110 6.97 10.38 -5.43
N SER A 111 5.73 10.84 -5.35
CA SER A 111 5.42 12.25 -5.05
C SER A 111 4.52 12.28 -3.83
N MET A 112 4.76 13.23 -2.94
CA MET A 112 4.01 13.33 -1.69
C MET A 112 3.90 14.76 -1.22
N ASP A 113 2.91 15.00 -0.37
CA ASP A 113 2.73 16.26 0.32
C ASP A 113 3.09 16.10 1.81
N GLN A 114 2.96 17.18 2.58
CA GLN A 114 3.28 17.14 4.00
C GLN A 114 2.34 16.21 4.78
N ASN A 115 1.07 16.10 4.36
CA ASN A 115 0.13 15.17 4.98
C ASN A 115 0.60 13.72 4.82
N ASP A 116 1.12 13.37 3.65
CA ASP A 116 1.69 12.04 3.42
C ASP A 116 2.89 11.80 4.33
N VAL A 117 3.81 12.76 4.45
CA VAL A 117 4.97 12.68 5.31
C VAL A 117 4.57 12.49 6.77
N ASP A 118 3.61 13.28 7.25
CA ASP A 118 3.10 13.19 8.62
C ASP A 118 2.46 11.82 8.88
N THR A 119 1.78 11.27 7.90
CA THR A 119 1.18 9.94 7.98
C THR A 119 2.26 8.87 8.10
N TYR A 120 3.31 8.93 7.29
CA TYR A 120 4.43 7.99 7.39
C TYR A 120 5.13 8.08 8.74
N LYS A 121 5.25 9.27 9.31
CA LYS A 121 5.82 9.46 10.65
C LYS A 121 4.97 8.77 11.72
N LYS A 122 3.64 8.90 11.65
CA LYS A 122 2.73 8.22 12.57
C LYS A 122 2.84 6.70 12.44
N LEU A 123 2.89 6.19 11.22
CA LEU A 123 3.09 4.76 10.96
C LEU A 123 4.42 4.26 11.56
N ARG A 124 5.49 5.01 11.36
CA ARG A 124 6.80 4.69 11.96
C ARG A 124 6.71 4.63 13.48
N ASP A 125 6.04 5.59 14.09
CA ASP A 125 5.88 5.65 15.55
C ASP A 125 5.06 4.47 16.08
N LEU A 126 4.21 3.88 15.25
CA LEU A 126 3.48 2.66 15.56
C LEU A 126 4.29 1.37 15.31
N GLY A 127 5.55 1.50 14.91
CA GLY A 127 6.44 0.37 14.71
C GLY A 127 6.47 -0.20 13.29
N VAL A 128 5.84 0.46 12.32
CA VAL A 128 5.84 0.02 10.94
C VAL A 128 7.18 0.31 10.27
N GLN A 129 7.74 -0.69 9.58
CA GLN A 129 8.93 -0.53 8.77
C GLN A 129 8.55 -0.31 7.31
N PHE A 130 9.37 0.45 6.59
CA PHE A 130 9.10 0.81 5.20
C PHE A 130 10.16 0.28 4.27
N ASP A 131 9.73 -0.09 3.07
CA ASP A 131 10.57 -0.54 1.98
C ASP A 131 10.14 0.17 0.71
N VAL A 132 11.05 0.91 0.07
CA VAL A 132 10.75 1.61 -1.18
C VAL A 132 11.28 0.80 -2.35
N ARG A 133 10.37 0.15 -3.06
CA ARG A 133 10.65 -0.60 -4.30
C ARG A 133 9.39 -0.65 -5.14
N LYS A 134 9.50 -0.36 -6.41
CA LYS A 134 8.37 -0.49 -7.34
C LYS A 134 8.07 -1.97 -7.62
N VAL A 135 9.10 -2.76 -7.89
CA VAL A 135 9.02 -4.21 -8.09
C VAL A 135 10.00 -4.92 -7.16
N ALA A 136 9.76 -6.20 -6.91
CA ALA A 136 10.54 -6.96 -5.92
C ALA A 136 12.03 -7.06 -6.25
N ALA A 137 12.39 -7.00 -7.53
CA ALA A 137 13.79 -7.08 -7.99
C ALA A 137 14.55 -5.77 -7.81
N ASP A 138 13.89 -4.67 -7.54
CA ASP A 138 14.54 -3.37 -7.34
C ASP A 138 15.39 -3.36 -6.08
N LYS A 139 16.40 -2.50 -6.07
CA LYS A 139 17.18 -2.24 -4.87
C LYS A 139 16.32 -1.52 -3.83
N ARG A 140 16.37 -1.96 -2.59
CA ARG A 140 15.65 -1.32 -1.48
C ARG A 140 16.18 0.08 -1.24
N ALA A 141 15.28 1.03 -0.96
CA ALA A 141 15.62 2.38 -0.56
C ALA A 141 14.91 2.73 0.75
N ASP A 142 15.51 3.66 1.49
CA ASP A 142 15.00 4.13 2.77
C ASP A 142 14.05 5.32 2.55
N LEU A 143 12.78 5.16 2.93
CA LEU A 143 11.77 6.19 2.74
C LEU A 143 12.14 7.52 3.40
N PHE A 144 12.52 7.49 4.68
CA PHE A 144 12.81 8.73 5.42
C PHE A 144 14.09 9.41 4.98
N LYS A 145 15.06 8.65 4.50
CA LYS A 145 16.25 9.22 3.89
C LYS A 145 15.89 9.97 2.60
N LEU A 146 15.06 9.40 1.76
CA LEU A 146 14.58 10.06 0.53
C LEU A 146 13.81 11.34 0.85
N ILE A 147 12.95 11.32 1.86
CA ILE A 147 12.20 12.50 2.29
C ILE A 147 13.15 13.56 2.84
N SER A 148 14.15 13.18 3.63
CA SER A 148 15.11 14.12 4.23
C SER A 148 15.89 14.89 3.17
N GLU A 149 16.14 14.29 2.03
CA GLU A 149 16.85 14.92 0.91
C GLU A 149 15.99 15.99 0.20
N LYS A 150 14.69 16.07 0.50
CA LYS A 150 13.72 17.00 -0.12
C LYS A 150 13.22 18.08 0.83
N GLN A 151 13.89 18.30 1.96
CA GLN A 151 13.48 19.35 2.91
C GLN A 151 13.58 20.75 2.29
N ASN A 152 14.52 20.98 1.38
CA ASN A 152 14.65 22.24 0.65
C ASN A 152 13.46 22.50 -0.30
N GLU A 153 12.68 21.47 -0.63
CA GLU A 153 11.54 21.59 -1.53
C GLU A 153 10.21 21.62 -0.75
N GLY A 154 10.26 21.72 0.58
CA GLY A 154 9.11 21.98 1.44
C GLY A 154 8.61 20.78 2.25
N LEU A 155 9.20 19.62 2.15
CA LEU A 155 8.83 18.47 3.00
C LEU A 155 9.59 18.53 4.32
N LYS A 156 8.87 18.41 5.44
CA LYS A 156 9.44 18.48 6.79
C LYS A 156 9.22 17.15 7.52
N LEU A 157 10.30 16.61 8.03
CA LEU A 157 10.29 15.44 8.91
C LEU A 157 9.95 15.81 10.35
#